data_0eebdff51d84bc406ceb90ced530e510
#
_entry.id   0eebdff51d84bc406ceb90ced530e510
#
_cell.length_a   1.000
_cell.length_b   1.000
_cell.length_c   1.000
_cell.angle_alpha   90.00
_cell.angle_beta   90.00
_cell.angle_gamma   90.00
#
_symmetry.space_group_name_H-M   'P 1'
#
loop_
_entity.id
_entity.type
_entity.pdbx_description
1 polymer ?
#
loop_
_entity_poly.entity_id
_entity_poly.type
_entity_poly.pdbx_seq_one_letter_code
_entity_poly.pdbx_strand_id
1 'polypeptide(L)'
;MKYETLLEKCPELCHFRDIKSIQQQYYIVKGHVQSGKTNFMVCASNWFILSKLSVIILLRDRKSDRDQMYNRFKSFSDISIFKKIRKVETSSIFLLLGNKSSVDKALETIDTPYILFIDEVDYVDSGTKSKKCSLIQQLKQKAYCTFGVSATIMDPLGKEYVSSKHIILLGTHHNYKGIDSIRMMEISSESKYSGKTTEHNIT
;
A
#
# COMPACT_ATOMS: atom_id res chain seq x y z
N MET A 1 19.31 8.77 1.42
CA MET A 1 18.61 8.93 0.12
C MET A 1 18.22 10.40 -0.04
N LYS A 2 18.15 10.93 -1.29
CA LYS A 2 17.78 12.34 -1.55
C LYS A 2 16.39 12.39 -2.21
N TYR A 3 15.71 13.56 -2.10
CA TYR A 3 14.38 13.77 -2.71
C TYR A 3 14.39 13.57 -4.24
N GLU A 4 15.44 14.05 -4.93
CA GLU A 4 15.60 13.93 -6.38
C GLU A 4 15.60 12.47 -6.82
N THR A 5 16.35 11.62 -6.13
CA THR A 5 16.41 10.18 -6.42
C THR A 5 15.06 9.49 -6.22
N LEU A 6 14.24 9.97 -5.27
CA LEU A 6 12.89 9.45 -5.05
C LEU A 6 11.94 9.89 -6.16
N LEU A 7 12.03 11.13 -6.64
CA LEU A 7 11.24 11.65 -7.75
C LEU A 7 11.54 10.94 -9.07
N GLU A 8 12.80 10.59 -9.32
CA GLU A 8 13.18 9.81 -10.50
C GLU A 8 12.54 8.40 -10.49
N LYS A 9 12.44 7.79 -9.30
CA LYS A 9 11.85 6.46 -9.14
C LYS A 9 10.32 6.46 -9.04
N CYS A 10 9.73 7.57 -8.64
CA CYS A 10 8.30 7.72 -8.40
C CYS A 10 7.89 9.18 -8.62
N PRO A 11 7.62 9.59 -9.88
CA PRO A 11 7.28 10.98 -10.23
C PRO A 11 6.03 11.50 -9.51
N GLU A 12 5.10 10.62 -9.15
CA GLU A 12 3.87 10.95 -8.43
C GLU A 12 4.13 11.64 -7.09
N LEU A 13 5.33 11.49 -6.53
CA LEU A 13 5.75 12.17 -5.29
C LEU A 13 5.84 13.70 -5.43
N CYS A 14 5.88 14.21 -6.66
CA CYS A 14 5.85 15.67 -6.89
C CYS A 14 4.61 16.35 -6.28
N HIS A 15 3.49 15.64 -6.14
CA HIS A 15 2.27 16.13 -5.50
C HIS A 15 2.43 16.34 -3.98
N PHE A 16 3.48 15.82 -3.35
CA PHE A 16 3.71 15.87 -1.91
C PHE A 16 4.89 16.78 -1.52
N ARG A 17 5.32 17.69 -2.40
CA ARG A 17 6.39 18.66 -2.09
C ARG A 17 6.03 19.58 -0.94
N ASP A 18 4.79 20.02 -0.90
CA ASP A 18 4.26 20.77 0.24
C ASP A 18 3.55 19.81 1.20
N ILE A 19 4.27 19.40 2.24
CA ILE A 19 3.74 18.49 3.26
C ILE A 19 2.53 19.09 4.00
N LYS A 20 2.44 20.41 4.13
CA LYS A 20 1.32 21.05 4.83
C LYS A 20 0.02 20.90 4.07
N SER A 21 0.08 20.90 2.74
CA SER A 21 -1.10 20.79 1.88
C SER A 21 -1.82 19.44 1.97
N ILE A 22 -1.14 18.40 2.47
CA ILE A 22 -1.72 17.05 2.60
C ILE A 22 -2.25 16.74 3.99
N GLN A 23 -2.14 17.68 4.93
CA GLN A 23 -2.58 17.46 6.31
C GLN A 23 -4.06 17.10 6.38
N GLN A 24 -4.38 16.02 7.10
CA GLN A 24 -5.72 15.45 7.26
C GLN A 24 -6.43 15.10 5.93
N GLN A 25 -5.67 14.91 4.86
CA GLN A 25 -6.22 14.45 3.59
C GLN A 25 -6.25 12.92 3.53
N TYR A 26 -7.17 12.42 2.71
CA TYR A 26 -7.25 11.00 2.37
C TYR A 26 -7.04 10.82 0.87
N TYR A 27 -6.05 10.02 0.51
CA TYR A 27 -5.72 9.71 -0.87
C TYR A 27 -6.02 8.24 -1.18
N ILE A 28 -6.52 7.98 -2.37
CA ILE A 28 -6.61 6.64 -2.95
C ILE A 28 -5.47 6.47 -3.95
N VAL A 29 -4.65 5.47 -3.73
CA VAL A 29 -3.60 5.05 -4.68
C VAL A 29 -4.12 3.84 -5.44
N LYS A 30 -4.52 4.07 -6.67
CA LYS A 30 -5.01 3.03 -7.58
C LYS A 30 -3.93 2.58 -8.53
N GLY A 31 -3.79 1.28 -8.67
CA GLY A 31 -2.95 0.70 -9.71
C GLY A 31 -3.32 -0.76 -9.94
N HIS A 32 -3.30 -1.19 -11.19
CA HIS A 32 -3.54 -2.60 -11.54
C HIS A 32 -2.60 -3.54 -10.78
N VAL A 33 -2.89 -4.84 -10.81
CA VAL A 33 -1.96 -5.84 -10.31
C VAL A 33 -0.61 -5.62 -10.99
N GLN A 34 0.49 -5.62 -10.21
CA GLN A 34 1.87 -5.33 -10.69
C GLN A 34 2.13 -3.91 -11.23
N SER A 35 1.27 -2.93 -10.99
CA SER A 35 1.49 -1.52 -11.39
C SER A 35 2.52 -0.77 -10.54
N GLY A 36 3.20 -1.44 -9.62
CA GLY A 36 4.19 -0.78 -8.77
C GLY A 36 3.64 -0.15 -7.48
N LYS A 37 2.41 -0.50 -7.03
CA LYS A 37 1.84 -0.01 -5.75
C LYS A 37 2.81 -0.14 -4.57
N THR A 38 3.47 -1.28 -4.43
CA THR A 38 4.47 -1.48 -3.38
C THR A 38 5.68 -0.56 -3.56
N ASN A 39 6.14 -0.34 -4.81
CA ASN A 39 7.23 0.60 -5.08
C ASN A 39 6.84 2.03 -4.70
N PHE A 40 5.61 2.44 -5.03
CA PHE A 40 5.07 3.73 -4.59
C PHE A 40 5.10 3.85 -3.06
N MET A 41 4.58 2.86 -2.32
CA MET A 41 4.60 2.88 -0.85
C MET A 41 6.02 2.97 -0.30
N VAL A 42 6.99 2.25 -0.87
CA VAL A 42 8.39 2.30 -0.46
C VAL A 42 8.98 3.69 -0.72
N CYS A 43 8.82 4.25 -1.91
CA CYS A 43 9.33 5.57 -2.26
C CYS A 43 8.67 6.67 -1.42
N ALA A 44 7.34 6.65 -1.30
CA ALA A 44 6.58 7.63 -0.53
C ALA A 44 6.92 7.56 0.98
N SER A 45 7.08 6.36 1.54
CA SER A 45 7.52 6.22 2.93
C SER A 45 8.87 6.87 3.16
N ASN A 46 9.84 6.64 2.27
CA ASN A 46 11.16 7.29 2.36
C ASN A 46 11.05 8.83 2.24
N TRP A 47 10.18 9.32 1.34
CA TRP A 47 9.89 10.75 1.20
C TRP A 47 9.40 11.37 2.50
N PHE A 48 8.43 10.75 3.16
CA PHE A 48 7.87 11.26 4.41
C PHE A 48 8.85 11.14 5.59
N ILE A 49 9.68 10.11 5.63
CA ILE A 49 10.77 10.01 6.62
C ILE A 49 11.77 11.17 6.47
N LEU A 50 12.15 11.53 5.24
CA LEU A 50 12.99 12.72 4.99
C LEU A 50 12.31 14.02 5.47
N SER A 51 10.99 14.06 5.46
CA SER A 51 10.17 15.16 6.00
C SER A 51 9.93 15.06 7.51
N LYS A 52 10.64 14.17 8.22
CA LYS A 52 10.56 13.92 9.68
C LYS A 52 9.20 13.41 10.17
N LEU A 53 8.43 12.76 9.29
CA LEU A 53 7.19 12.08 9.65
C LEU A 53 7.45 10.58 9.77
N SER A 54 6.91 9.95 10.81
CA SER A 54 6.87 8.49 10.90
C SER A 54 5.85 7.92 9.91
N VAL A 55 6.01 6.67 9.54
CA VAL A 55 5.11 5.99 8.59
C VAL A 55 4.60 4.70 9.20
N ILE A 56 3.29 4.52 9.17
CA ILE A 56 2.63 3.26 9.50
C ILE A 56 2.10 2.66 8.20
N ILE A 57 2.43 1.41 7.93
CA ILE A 57 1.85 0.62 6.85
C ILE A 57 1.03 -0.50 7.46
N LEU A 58 -0.28 -0.39 7.31
CA LEU A 58 -1.23 -1.38 7.76
C LEU A 58 -1.45 -2.40 6.64
N LEU A 59 -1.06 -3.63 6.89
CA LEU A 59 -1.11 -4.75 5.95
C LEU A 59 -2.25 -5.71 6.32
N ARG A 60 -2.63 -6.59 5.39
CA ARG A 60 -3.51 -7.71 5.72
C ARG A 60 -2.96 -8.50 6.90
N ASP A 61 -3.83 -9.16 7.66
CA ASP A 61 -3.43 -9.98 8.83
C ASP A 61 -2.74 -11.28 8.40
N ARG A 62 -1.63 -11.16 7.66
CA ARG A 62 -0.78 -12.26 7.20
C ARG A 62 0.68 -11.92 7.44
N LYS A 63 1.36 -12.77 8.20
CA LYS A 63 2.80 -12.59 8.50
C LYS A 63 3.66 -12.60 7.23
N SER A 64 3.31 -13.45 6.25
CA SER A 64 4.01 -13.52 4.95
C SER A 64 4.02 -12.17 4.22
N ASP A 65 2.89 -11.45 4.19
CA ASP A 65 2.78 -10.15 3.51
C ASP A 65 3.68 -9.11 4.19
N ARG A 66 3.70 -9.13 5.54
CA ARG A 66 4.58 -8.25 6.33
C ARG A 66 6.06 -8.56 6.11
N ASP A 67 6.43 -9.84 6.07
CA ASP A 67 7.82 -10.25 5.85
C ASP A 67 8.29 -9.92 4.43
N GLN A 68 7.43 -10.09 3.43
CA GLN A 68 7.71 -9.68 2.05
C GLN A 68 7.89 -8.16 1.96
N MET A 69 7.00 -7.39 2.57
CA MET A 69 7.09 -5.93 2.59
C MET A 69 8.37 -5.48 3.30
N TYR A 70 8.70 -6.07 4.45
CA TYR A 70 9.92 -5.78 5.19
C TYR A 70 11.18 -5.98 4.33
N ASN A 71 11.27 -7.09 3.61
CA ASN A 71 12.42 -7.38 2.75
C ASN A 71 12.54 -6.36 1.61
N ARG A 72 11.43 -5.92 1.01
CA ARG A 72 11.41 -4.88 -0.02
C ARG A 72 11.93 -3.53 0.51
N PHE A 73 11.51 -3.12 1.69
CA PHE A 73 12.02 -1.91 2.31
C PHE A 73 13.51 -2.00 2.63
N LYS A 74 13.96 -3.14 3.17
CA LYS A 74 15.38 -3.40 3.48
C LYS A 74 16.27 -3.35 2.25
N SER A 75 15.81 -3.82 1.10
CA SER A 75 16.57 -3.73 -0.15
C SER A 75 16.63 -2.33 -0.75
N PHE A 76 15.79 -1.40 -0.27
CA PHE A 76 15.66 -0.07 -0.85
C PHE A 76 16.43 1.00 -0.06
N SER A 77 16.49 0.91 1.26
CA SER A 77 17.10 1.94 2.11
C SER A 77 17.52 1.42 3.49
N ASP A 78 18.42 2.19 4.15
CA ASP A 78 18.92 1.91 5.50
C ASP A 78 18.02 2.51 6.61
N ILE A 79 16.80 2.91 6.27
CA ILE A 79 15.85 3.48 7.24
C ILE A 79 15.46 2.44 8.28
N SER A 80 15.21 2.89 9.50
CA SER A 80 14.73 2.04 10.59
C SER A 80 13.30 1.53 10.32
N ILE A 81 13.17 0.22 10.18
CA ILE A 81 11.91 -0.47 9.86
C ILE A 81 11.59 -1.47 10.97
N PHE A 82 10.38 -1.40 11.49
CA PHE A 82 9.93 -2.24 12.59
C PHE A 82 8.67 -3.04 12.23
N LYS A 83 8.67 -4.33 12.53
CA LYS A 83 7.52 -5.24 12.38
C LYS A 83 6.50 -5.14 13.53
N LYS A 84 6.78 -4.31 14.51
CA LYS A 84 5.91 -4.03 15.68
C LYS A 84 6.08 -2.58 16.07
N ILE A 85 5.00 -2.00 16.59
CA ILE A 85 5.05 -0.64 17.11
C ILE A 85 5.90 -0.58 18.38
N ARG A 86 6.66 0.50 18.53
CA ARG A 86 7.44 0.84 19.72
C ARG A 86 7.71 2.34 19.77
N LYS A 87 8.01 2.87 20.94
CA LYS A 87 8.51 4.24 21.05
C LYS A 87 9.88 4.36 20.38
N VAL A 88 10.05 5.39 19.59
CA VAL A 88 11.31 5.72 18.89
C VAL A 88 11.50 7.23 18.93
N GLU A 89 12.77 7.65 18.99
CA GLU A 89 13.12 9.08 19.00
C GLU A 89 13.19 9.68 17.60
N THR A 90 13.34 8.83 16.59
CA THR A 90 13.49 9.26 15.18
C THR A 90 12.35 8.75 14.34
N SER A 91 12.06 9.47 13.26
CA SER A 91 11.07 9.04 12.26
C SER A 91 11.39 7.65 11.72
N SER A 92 10.43 6.76 11.74
CA SER A 92 10.62 5.34 11.45
C SER A 92 9.43 4.76 10.70
N ILE A 93 9.63 3.61 10.06
CA ILE A 93 8.60 2.87 9.34
C ILE A 93 8.12 1.69 10.20
N PHE A 94 6.82 1.57 10.39
CA PHE A 94 6.19 0.49 11.11
C PHE A 94 5.30 -0.34 10.18
N LEU A 95 5.60 -1.63 10.06
CA LEU A 95 4.83 -2.60 9.27
C LEU A 95 3.90 -3.37 10.21
N LEU A 96 2.63 -2.98 10.27
CA LEU A 96 1.65 -3.55 11.19
C LEU A 96 0.67 -4.47 10.45
N LEU A 97 0.22 -5.50 11.15
CA LEU A 97 -0.87 -6.34 10.67
C LEU A 97 -2.22 -5.67 10.95
N GLY A 98 -3.17 -5.79 10.04
CA GLY A 98 -4.52 -5.23 10.14
C GLY A 98 -5.41 -6.02 11.10
N ASN A 99 -4.90 -6.41 12.28
CA ASN A 99 -5.66 -7.03 13.35
C ASN A 99 -5.84 -6.08 14.54
N LYS A 100 -6.84 -6.39 15.36
CA LYS A 100 -7.21 -5.56 16.52
C LYS A 100 -6.01 -5.24 17.41
N SER A 101 -5.24 -6.25 17.82
CA SER A 101 -4.14 -6.07 18.78
C SER A 101 -3.02 -5.16 18.25
N SER A 102 -2.69 -5.26 16.97
CA SER A 102 -1.65 -4.40 16.36
C SER A 102 -2.10 -2.95 16.25
N VAL A 103 -3.37 -2.72 15.87
CA VAL A 103 -3.93 -1.38 15.71
C VAL A 103 -4.13 -0.71 17.07
N ASP A 104 -4.66 -1.42 18.05
CA ASP A 104 -4.87 -0.96 19.42
C ASP A 104 -3.53 -0.49 20.04
N LYS A 105 -2.52 -1.35 19.97
CA LYS A 105 -1.18 -1.02 20.44
C LYS A 105 -0.56 0.19 19.70
N ALA A 106 -0.87 0.38 18.41
CA ALA A 106 -0.40 1.55 17.68
C ALA A 106 -1.02 2.83 18.22
N LEU A 107 -2.34 2.81 18.47
CA LEU A 107 -3.08 3.94 19.05
C LEU A 107 -2.59 4.34 20.44
N GLU A 108 -2.15 3.36 21.25
CA GLU A 108 -1.61 3.58 22.59
C GLU A 108 -0.17 4.10 22.58
N THR A 109 0.62 3.75 21.56
CA THR A 109 2.07 3.95 21.58
C THR A 109 2.53 5.17 20.80
N ILE A 110 1.81 5.57 19.73
CA ILE A 110 2.25 6.64 18.83
C ILE A 110 1.67 7.98 19.28
N ASP A 111 2.57 8.87 19.70
CA ASP A 111 2.23 10.23 20.11
C ASP A 111 2.67 11.30 19.08
N THR A 112 3.40 10.89 18.03
CA THR A 112 3.94 11.81 17.01
C THR A 112 3.13 11.76 15.73
N PRO A 113 3.11 12.83 14.91
CA PRO A 113 2.46 12.81 13.61
C PRO A 113 3.01 11.70 12.71
N TYR A 114 2.13 10.99 12.04
CA TYR A 114 2.51 9.90 11.14
C TYR A 114 1.66 9.88 9.87
N ILE A 115 2.24 9.34 8.82
CA ILE A 115 1.54 8.98 7.58
C ILE A 115 1.02 7.54 7.72
N LEU A 116 -0.23 7.33 7.35
CA LEU A 116 -0.85 6.01 7.35
C LEU A 116 -1.03 5.50 5.91
N PHE A 117 -0.41 4.38 5.58
CA PHE A 117 -0.75 3.59 4.41
C PHE A 117 -1.61 2.40 4.82
N ILE A 118 -2.68 2.13 4.08
CA ILE A 118 -3.52 0.94 4.24
C ILE A 118 -3.42 0.16 2.93
N ASP A 119 -2.64 -0.93 2.95
CA ASP A 119 -2.48 -1.81 1.80
C ASP A 119 -3.70 -2.73 1.66
N GLU A 120 -4.19 -2.91 0.43
CA GLU A 120 -5.44 -3.59 0.14
C GLU A 120 -6.59 -3.02 0.99
N VAL A 121 -6.81 -1.70 0.87
CA VAL A 121 -7.74 -0.96 1.75
C VAL A 121 -9.15 -1.51 1.72
N ASP A 122 -9.62 -2.00 0.59
CA ASP A 122 -10.89 -2.70 0.39
C ASP A 122 -11.02 -3.97 1.26
N TYR A 123 -9.91 -4.66 1.55
CA TYR A 123 -9.90 -5.82 2.43
C TYR A 123 -9.68 -5.44 3.91
N VAL A 124 -8.73 -4.55 4.18
CA VAL A 124 -8.33 -4.19 5.55
C VAL A 124 -9.41 -3.36 6.24
N ASP A 125 -10.03 -2.43 5.49
CA ASP A 125 -11.06 -1.49 5.95
C ASP A 125 -12.47 -1.87 5.47
N SER A 126 -12.66 -3.08 4.97
CA SER A 126 -13.96 -3.62 4.50
C SER A 126 -14.97 -3.71 5.65
N GLY A 127 -15.48 -2.60 5.98
CA GLY A 127 -16.23 -2.18 7.07
C GLY A 127 -17.55 -2.83 7.36
N THR A 128 -17.60 -3.89 8.05
CA THR A 128 -18.71 -4.15 8.96
C THR A 128 -18.43 -3.43 10.29
N LYS A 129 -19.49 -3.08 11.06
CA LYS A 129 -19.44 -2.38 12.36
C LYS A 129 -18.68 -3.17 13.45
N SER A 130 -17.46 -3.60 13.17
CA SER A 130 -16.62 -4.35 14.10
C SER A 130 -15.74 -3.42 14.93
N LYS A 131 -15.35 -3.86 16.13
CA LYS A 131 -14.36 -3.11 16.96
C LYS A 131 -13.07 -2.80 16.20
N LYS A 132 -12.65 -3.67 15.26
CA LYS A 132 -11.49 -3.45 14.38
C LYS A 132 -11.68 -2.22 13.49
N CYS A 133 -12.83 -2.06 12.86
CA CYS A 133 -13.12 -0.89 12.00
C CYS A 133 -13.10 0.41 12.80
N SER A 134 -13.67 0.42 14.02
CA SER A 134 -13.61 1.59 14.90
C SER A 134 -12.17 1.99 15.22
N LEU A 135 -11.28 1.03 15.49
CA LEU A 135 -9.86 1.31 15.77
C LEU A 135 -9.12 1.81 14.53
N ILE A 136 -9.40 1.26 13.35
CA ILE A 136 -8.81 1.75 12.09
C ILE A 136 -9.27 3.19 11.81
N GLN A 137 -10.55 3.52 12.04
CA GLN A 137 -11.04 4.89 11.91
C GLN A 137 -10.34 5.86 12.88
N GLN A 138 -10.12 5.45 14.14
CA GLN A 138 -9.33 6.24 15.09
C GLN A 138 -7.88 6.43 14.61
N LEU A 139 -7.26 5.38 14.03
CA LEU A 139 -5.92 5.48 13.49
C LEU A 139 -5.86 6.45 12.31
N LYS A 140 -6.87 6.45 11.42
CA LYS A 140 -7.01 7.42 10.32
C LYS A 140 -7.16 8.86 10.84
N GLN A 141 -8.01 9.07 11.84
CA GLN A 141 -8.26 10.40 12.42
C GLN A 141 -7.01 11.02 13.07
N LYS A 142 -6.15 10.19 13.67
CA LYS A 142 -4.89 10.64 14.27
C LYS A 142 -3.75 10.79 13.24
N ALA A 143 -3.89 10.20 12.05
CA ALA A 143 -2.87 10.29 11.01
C ALA A 143 -2.74 11.72 10.47
N TYR A 144 -1.51 12.14 10.18
CA TYR A 144 -1.26 13.38 9.48
C TYR A 144 -1.88 13.38 8.08
N CYS A 145 -1.78 12.24 7.39
CA CYS A 145 -2.41 11.96 6.10
C CYS A 145 -2.59 10.45 5.95
N THR A 146 -3.63 10.03 5.22
CA THR A 146 -3.91 8.61 4.97
C THR A 146 -3.90 8.30 3.48
N PHE A 147 -3.28 7.18 3.11
CA PHE A 147 -3.25 6.62 1.77
C PHE A 147 -3.89 5.23 1.78
N GLY A 148 -5.05 5.09 1.14
CA GLY A 148 -5.64 3.80 0.84
C GLY A 148 -5.06 3.27 -0.48
N VAL A 149 -4.45 2.09 -0.46
CA VAL A 149 -3.81 1.48 -1.63
C VAL A 149 -4.60 0.26 -2.08
N SER A 150 -5.04 0.21 -3.34
CA SER A 150 -5.80 -0.92 -3.87
C SER A 150 -5.67 -1.07 -5.39
N ALA A 151 -5.95 -2.27 -5.89
CA ALA A 151 -6.16 -2.52 -7.31
C ALA A 151 -7.60 -2.19 -7.74
N THR A 152 -8.55 -2.27 -6.81
CA THR A 152 -9.97 -2.01 -7.01
C THR A 152 -10.38 -0.73 -6.29
N ILE A 153 -11.26 0.09 -6.89
CA ILE A 153 -11.74 1.34 -6.25
C ILE A 153 -13.16 1.17 -5.70
N MET A 154 -13.80 0.04 -5.95
CA MET A 154 -15.26 -0.08 -5.82
C MET A 154 -15.80 0.24 -4.42
N ASP A 155 -15.11 -0.19 -3.38
CA ASP A 155 -15.61 -0.10 -2.00
C ASP A 155 -15.18 1.18 -1.24
N PRO A 156 -13.95 1.67 -1.35
CA PRO A 156 -13.52 2.89 -0.65
C PRO A 156 -14.27 4.14 -1.11
N LEU A 157 -14.63 4.22 -2.39
CA LEU A 157 -15.36 5.38 -2.94
C LEU A 157 -16.83 5.43 -2.52
N GLY A 158 -17.42 4.30 -2.15
CA GLY A 158 -18.81 4.24 -1.67
C GLY A 158 -18.97 4.71 -0.22
N LYS A 159 -17.92 4.71 0.57
CA LYS A 159 -17.96 5.01 2.02
C LYS A 159 -17.34 6.34 2.41
N GLU A 160 -16.38 6.82 1.66
CA GLU A 160 -15.70 8.10 1.91
C GLU A 160 -15.74 8.94 0.63
N TYR A 161 -16.20 10.19 0.76
CA TYR A 161 -16.21 11.13 -0.37
C TYR A 161 -14.77 11.53 -0.70
N VAL A 162 -14.18 10.86 -1.68
CA VAL A 162 -12.84 11.17 -2.18
C VAL A 162 -12.97 12.02 -3.45
N SER A 163 -12.52 13.27 -3.39
CA SER A 163 -12.42 14.13 -4.57
C SER A 163 -11.47 13.51 -5.61
N SER A 164 -11.76 13.70 -6.90
CA SER A 164 -10.89 13.21 -8.00
C SER A 164 -9.43 13.66 -7.88
N LYS A 165 -9.18 14.83 -7.28
CA LYS A 165 -7.82 15.33 -7.00
C LYS A 165 -7.06 14.52 -5.95
N HIS A 166 -7.74 13.68 -5.18
CA HIS A 166 -7.15 12.81 -4.17
C HIS A 166 -6.96 11.37 -4.67
N ILE A 167 -7.14 11.13 -5.96
CA ILE A 167 -6.89 9.83 -6.58
C ILE A 167 -5.55 9.88 -7.30
N ILE A 168 -4.63 9.02 -6.90
CA ILE A 168 -3.33 8.82 -7.54
C ILE A 168 -3.42 7.57 -8.39
N LEU A 169 -3.31 7.74 -9.70
CA LEU A 169 -3.32 6.63 -10.65
C LEU A 169 -1.87 6.23 -10.94
N LEU A 170 -1.51 5.02 -10.59
CA LEU A 170 -0.20 4.46 -10.96
C LEU A 170 -0.29 3.85 -12.36
N GLY A 171 0.56 4.32 -13.26
CA GLY A 171 0.71 3.76 -14.59
C GLY A 171 1.20 2.31 -14.55
N THR A 172 0.90 1.54 -15.58
CA THR A 172 1.49 0.22 -15.75
C THR A 172 2.96 0.36 -16.14
N HIS A 173 3.83 -0.39 -15.48
CA HIS A 173 5.25 -0.42 -15.86
C HIS A 173 5.39 -0.95 -17.30
N HIS A 174 6.30 -0.39 -18.09
CA HIS A 174 6.51 -0.78 -19.50
C HIS A 174 6.81 -2.28 -19.71
N ASN A 175 7.31 -2.96 -18.68
CA ASN A 175 7.56 -4.41 -18.68
C ASN A 175 6.33 -5.22 -18.17
N TYR A 176 5.19 -4.55 -17.88
CA TYR A 176 4.01 -5.26 -17.45
C TYR A 176 3.37 -5.99 -18.62
N LYS A 177 3.40 -7.29 -18.57
CA LYS A 177 2.64 -8.15 -19.50
C LYS A 177 1.21 -8.24 -18.97
N GLY A 178 0.33 -7.44 -19.55
CA GLY A 178 -1.10 -7.43 -19.22
C GLY A 178 -1.81 -8.71 -19.68
N ILE A 179 -3.13 -8.69 -19.51
CA ILE A 179 -4.01 -9.81 -19.88
C ILE A 179 -3.86 -10.22 -21.35
N ASP A 180 -3.56 -9.25 -22.22
CA ASP A 180 -3.34 -9.46 -23.66
C ASP A 180 -2.10 -10.30 -23.99
N SER A 181 -1.21 -10.51 -23.01
CA SER A 181 -0.03 -11.38 -23.15
C SER A 181 -0.22 -12.76 -22.54
N ILE A 182 -1.39 -13.05 -21.96
CA ILE A 182 -1.71 -14.34 -21.37
C ILE A 182 -2.16 -15.26 -22.50
N ARG A 183 -1.40 -16.32 -22.74
CA ARG A 183 -1.86 -17.41 -23.62
C ARG A 183 -2.82 -18.29 -22.82
N MET A 184 -4.05 -18.40 -23.28
CA MET A 184 -4.98 -19.38 -22.75
C MET A 184 -4.64 -20.74 -23.32
N MET A 185 -4.40 -21.72 -22.46
CA MET A 185 -4.26 -23.12 -22.84
C MET A 185 -5.55 -23.86 -22.46
N GLU A 186 -6.18 -24.46 -23.44
CA GLU A 186 -7.30 -25.36 -23.21
C GLU A 186 -6.77 -26.77 -22.90
N ILE A 187 -7.02 -27.23 -21.69
CA ILE A 187 -6.70 -28.61 -21.31
C ILE A 187 -7.95 -29.44 -21.59
N SER A 188 -7.95 -30.23 -22.69
CA SER A 188 -9.05 -31.12 -22.96
C SER A 188 -9.13 -32.24 -21.91
N SER A 189 -10.35 -32.60 -21.53
CA SER A 189 -10.59 -33.66 -20.55
C SER A 189 -10.05 -35.02 -20.98
N GLU A 190 -9.81 -35.23 -22.29
CA GLU A 190 -9.25 -36.45 -22.86
C GLU A 190 -7.73 -36.57 -22.66
N SER A 191 -7.04 -35.45 -22.32
CA SER A 191 -5.59 -35.47 -22.12
C SER A 191 -5.15 -35.83 -20.71
N LYS A 192 -6.02 -36.37 -19.88
CA LYS A 192 -5.72 -36.69 -18.47
C LYS A 192 -4.46 -37.53 -18.24
N TYR A 193 -3.93 -38.14 -19.29
CA TYR A 193 -2.71 -38.97 -19.18
C TYR A 193 -1.68 -38.77 -20.31
N SER A 194 -1.93 -37.93 -21.31
CA SER A 194 -1.04 -37.82 -22.47
C SER A 194 -0.11 -36.60 -22.51
N GLY A 195 -0.31 -35.63 -21.63
CA GLY A 195 0.55 -34.41 -21.58
C GLY A 195 0.54 -33.54 -22.83
N LYS A 196 -0.43 -33.75 -23.74
CA LYS A 196 -0.55 -32.92 -24.96
C LYS A 196 -1.37 -31.68 -24.69
N THR A 197 -0.73 -30.55 -24.74
CA THR A 197 -1.37 -29.23 -24.72
C THR A 197 -1.58 -28.73 -26.16
N THR A 198 -2.76 -28.25 -26.46
CA THR A 198 -3.04 -27.58 -27.73
C THR A 198 -3.01 -26.07 -27.49
N GLU A 199 -2.08 -25.36 -28.13
CA GLU A 199 -2.04 -23.89 -28.08
C GLU A 199 -3.01 -23.33 -29.12
N HIS A 200 -4.01 -22.56 -28.67
CA HIS A 200 -4.84 -21.74 -29.55
C HIS A 200 -4.33 -20.30 -29.51
N ASN A 201 -3.84 -19.81 -30.62
CA ASN A 201 -3.59 -18.38 -30.81
C ASN A 201 -4.95 -17.71 -31.10
N ILE A 202 -5.40 -16.84 -30.20
CA ILE A 202 -6.52 -15.94 -30.47
C ILE A 202 -5.90 -14.72 -31.17
N THR A 203 -6.19 -14.58 -32.43
CA THR A 203 -5.89 -13.38 -33.24
C THR A 203 -6.95 -12.33 -32.99
#